data_d276c94ad99d1939748fe3d3636de0fb
#
_entry.id   d276c94ad99d1939748fe3d3636de0fb
#
_cell.length_a   1.000
_cell.length_b   1.000
_cell.length_c   1.000
_cell.angle_alpha   90.00
_cell.angle_beta   90.00
_cell.angle_gamma   90.00
#
_symmetry.space_group_name_H-M   'P 1'
#
loop_
_entity.id
_entity.type
_entity.pdbx_description
1 polymer ?
#
loop_
_entity_poly.entity_id
_entity_poly.type
_entity_poly.pdbx_seq_one_letter_code
_entity_poly.pdbx_strand_id
1 'polypeptide(L)'
;MRRLFLYSVIIVLPLIFTACKKKETSDLKSIMTTQANGTMSATTKSADKEKSSEAKSSKTAASESKPASRAGITDSSQSFSKDKSKISYPRLTGIDSKSNINTLIEDNAKLSLNSFASNPDSSVDIKYTIKNQSRNRISIVYTGTVKDGGQSKKVFFTNNINLETGKSIGLSDYADPLTIANYILSDDVVLENATNAQAAGFEEYKKTLSVDVLKALLDDADFPLIKENDINEGFPKVFSYESGGDIFIAIPMSHELGDYVLVKYSSSTK
;
A
#
# COMPACT_ATOMS: atom_id res chain seq x y z
N MET A 1 -50.29 -22.88 32.71
CA MET A 1 -49.39 -22.97 33.88
C MET A 1 -48.22 -23.87 33.57
N ARG A 2 -47.07 -23.34 33.24
CA ARG A 2 -45.77 -24.02 33.35
C ARG A 2 -44.67 -22.96 33.45
N ARG A 3 -43.83 -23.14 34.47
CA ARG A 3 -43.00 -22.16 35.13
C ARG A 3 -41.67 -21.94 34.34
N LEU A 4 -41.26 -20.65 34.30
CA LEU A 4 -39.91 -20.19 34.00
C LEU A 4 -38.92 -20.79 35.01
N PHE A 5 -37.75 -21.21 34.47
CA PHE A 5 -36.52 -21.32 35.28
C PHE A 5 -35.44 -20.46 34.60
N LEU A 6 -35.15 -19.35 35.25
CA LEU A 6 -33.97 -18.51 35.06
C LEU A 6 -32.79 -19.20 35.72
N TYR A 7 -31.78 -19.58 34.97
CA TYR A 7 -30.46 -19.89 35.48
C TYR A 7 -29.51 -18.71 35.18
N SER A 8 -29.22 -17.93 36.23
CA SER A 8 -28.18 -16.94 36.29
C SER A 8 -26.86 -17.65 36.59
N VAL A 9 -25.94 -17.69 35.61
CA VAL A 9 -24.57 -18.18 35.83
C VAL A 9 -23.69 -16.96 36.02
N ILE A 10 -23.29 -16.73 37.29
CA ILE A 10 -22.27 -15.75 37.64
C ILE A 10 -20.91 -16.40 37.43
N ILE A 11 -20.16 -15.95 36.42
CA ILE A 11 -18.76 -16.32 36.23
C ILE A 11 -17.89 -15.30 36.93
N VAL A 12 -17.30 -15.74 38.06
CA VAL A 12 -16.25 -14.98 38.77
C VAL A 12 -14.92 -15.24 38.09
N LEU A 13 -14.34 -14.20 37.51
CA LEU A 13 -12.99 -14.23 36.91
C LEU A 13 -11.96 -13.90 38.00
N PRO A 14 -10.95 -14.72 38.27
CA PRO A 14 -9.84 -14.35 39.14
C PRO A 14 -8.83 -13.46 38.39
N LEU A 15 -8.59 -12.28 38.94
CA LEU A 15 -7.50 -11.38 38.57
C LEU A 15 -6.16 -11.99 39.02
N ILE A 16 -5.35 -12.41 38.05
CA ILE A 16 -3.96 -12.78 38.34
C ILE A 16 -3.07 -11.58 38.02
N PHE A 17 -2.61 -10.91 39.07
CA PHE A 17 -1.53 -9.92 38.99
C PHE A 17 -0.20 -10.66 38.84
N THR A 18 0.43 -10.59 37.68
CA THR A 18 1.83 -10.99 37.53
C THR A 18 2.71 -9.74 37.49
N ALA A 19 3.63 -9.72 38.47
CA ALA A 19 4.56 -8.64 38.73
C ALA A 19 5.56 -8.43 37.59
N CYS A 20 5.72 -7.17 37.15
CA CYS A 20 6.78 -6.69 36.29
C CYS A 20 8.16 -6.91 36.90
N LYS A 21 9.03 -7.67 36.23
CA LYS A 21 10.46 -7.64 36.45
C LYS A 21 11.07 -6.51 35.62
N LYS A 22 11.61 -5.51 36.31
CA LYS A 22 12.45 -4.43 35.80
C LYS A 22 13.66 -5.01 35.10
N LYS A 23 13.86 -4.71 33.81
CA LYS A 23 15.09 -5.01 33.06
C LYS A 23 15.85 -3.72 32.88
N GLU A 24 17.10 -3.76 33.30
CA GLU A 24 18.02 -2.64 33.37
C GLU A 24 18.32 -2.04 31.97
N THR A 25 18.34 -0.73 31.92
CA THR A 25 18.82 0.08 30.80
C THR A 25 20.34 -0.04 30.73
N SER A 26 20.86 -0.73 29.71
CA SER A 26 22.26 -0.67 29.39
C SER A 26 22.57 0.57 28.54
N ASP A 27 23.52 1.30 29.04
CA ASP A 27 24.07 2.58 28.65
C ASP A 27 24.63 2.56 27.21
N LEU A 28 24.01 3.31 26.31
CA LEU A 28 24.43 3.51 24.91
C LEU A 28 25.41 4.66 24.73
N LYS A 29 26.22 4.95 25.78
CA LYS A 29 27.21 6.06 25.77
C LYS A 29 28.64 5.65 25.41
N SER A 30 28.87 4.40 24.99
CA SER A 30 30.24 3.86 24.81
C SER A 30 30.69 3.61 23.36
N ILE A 31 29.97 4.05 22.33
CA ILE A 31 30.38 3.80 20.92
C ILE A 31 30.69 5.09 20.12
N MET A 32 30.83 6.22 20.79
CA MET A 32 31.27 7.45 20.11
C MET A 32 32.57 7.97 20.64
N THR A 33 33.66 7.18 20.54
CA THR A 33 35.02 7.74 20.65
C THR A 33 36.02 6.75 20.06
N THR A 34 36.49 7.02 18.87
CA THR A 34 37.73 6.64 18.20
C THR A 34 37.44 6.59 16.69
N GLN A 35 37.84 7.54 15.89
CA GLN A 35 39.13 7.97 15.45
C GLN A 35 39.05 9.25 14.63
N ALA A 36 39.63 10.29 15.14
CA ALA A 36 40.23 11.35 14.34
C ALA A 36 41.72 11.06 14.31
N ASN A 37 42.29 10.90 13.11
CA ASN A 37 43.62 11.37 12.73
C ASN A 37 44.06 10.73 11.42
N GLY A 38 44.47 11.58 10.47
CA GLY A 38 45.08 11.16 9.20
C GLY A 38 45.20 12.34 8.26
N THR A 39 46.18 13.12 8.52
CA THR A 39 46.67 14.38 7.99
C THR A 39 47.19 14.27 6.54
N MET A 40 46.98 15.38 5.74
CA MET A 40 47.80 15.97 4.66
C MET A 40 48.04 15.19 3.36
N SER A 41 47.85 15.78 2.20
CA SER A 41 48.68 16.85 1.61
C SER A 41 48.05 17.45 0.36
N ALA A 42 48.24 18.73 0.24
CA ALA A 42 47.94 19.55 -0.92
C ALA A 42 48.96 19.29 -2.07
N THR A 43 48.53 19.48 -3.31
CA THR A 43 49.38 20.17 -4.30
C THR A 43 48.55 20.77 -5.44
N THR A 44 48.78 22.02 -5.63
CA THR A 44 48.40 23.08 -6.53
C THR A 44 48.73 22.83 -8.01
N LYS A 45 48.00 23.50 -8.88
CA LYS A 45 48.27 24.35 -10.08
C LYS A 45 47.47 23.92 -11.27
N SER A 46 46.67 24.78 -11.77
CA SER A 46 46.75 26.03 -12.54
C SER A 46 46.41 25.85 -13.98
N ALA A 47 45.51 26.67 -14.39
CA ALA A 47 45.48 27.60 -15.54
C ALA A 47 44.75 27.15 -16.84
N ASP A 48 43.68 27.92 -17.12
CA ASP A 48 43.40 28.69 -18.34
C ASP A 48 42.95 27.97 -19.64
N LYS A 49 41.78 28.22 -20.11
CA LYS A 49 41.45 29.25 -21.10
C LYS A 49 39.99 29.19 -21.57
N GLU A 50 39.46 30.37 -21.65
CA GLU A 50 38.18 30.74 -22.25
C GLU A 50 37.94 30.18 -23.66
N LYS A 51 36.68 29.90 -23.99
CA LYS A 51 36.05 30.46 -25.18
C LYS A 51 34.53 30.38 -25.13
N SER A 52 33.96 31.55 -25.19
CA SER A 52 32.58 31.93 -25.46
C SER A 52 32.02 31.27 -26.73
N SER A 53 30.76 30.84 -26.69
CA SER A 53 29.79 31.14 -27.78
C SER A 53 28.35 30.82 -27.35
N GLU A 54 27.60 31.86 -27.33
CA GLU A 54 26.19 32.12 -27.58
C GLU A 54 25.12 31.03 -27.58
N ALA A 55 24.12 31.43 -26.88
CA ALA A 55 22.70 31.08 -26.81
C ALA A 55 22.06 30.43 -28.04
N LYS A 56 21.30 29.35 -27.78
CA LYS A 56 20.03 29.14 -28.46
C LYS A 56 19.03 28.50 -27.50
N SER A 57 18.07 29.31 -27.08
CA SER A 57 16.86 28.92 -26.37
C SER A 57 16.09 27.92 -27.24
N SER A 58 15.95 26.70 -26.75
CA SER A 58 14.88 25.79 -27.21
C SER A 58 14.07 25.35 -26.00
N LYS A 59 12.86 25.84 -25.94
CA LYS A 59 11.80 25.32 -25.07
C LYS A 59 11.64 23.84 -25.40
N THR A 60 12.17 22.97 -24.58
CA THR A 60 11.82 21.55 -24.60
C THR A 60 10.70 21.36 -23.61
N ALA A 61 9.51 21.08 -24.14
CA ALA A 61 8.38 20.59 -23.37
C ALA A 61 8.83 19.39 -22.54
N ALA A 62 8.49 19.41 -21.26
CA ALA A 62 8.65 18.27 -20.39
C ALA A 62 7.82 17.11 -20.98
N SER A 63 8.48 16.19 -21.63
CA SER A 63 7.92 14.91 -22.01
C SER A 63 7.81 14.10 -20.72
N GLU A 64 6.59 13.90 -20.23
CA GLU A 64 6.30 12.85 -19.26
C GLU A 64 6.85 11.54 -19.83
N SER A 65 7.90 11.02 -19.23
CA SER A 65 8.45 9.73 -19.58
C SER A 65 7.47 8.65 -19.13
N LYS A 66 6.61 8.23 -20.04
CA LYS A 66 5.79 7.02 -19.89
C LYS A 66 6.74 5.88 -19.50
N PRO A 67 6.50 5.17 -18.37
CA PRO A 67 7.36 4.06 -17.99
C PRO A 67 7.46 3.07 -19.16
N ALA A 68 8.67 2.53 -19.36
CA ALA A 68 8.94 1.58 -20.44
C ALA A 68 8.05 0.34 -20.25
N SER A 69 6.91 0.31 -20.91
CA SER A 69 6.02 -0.85 -20.91
C SER A 69 6.72 -2.01 -21.65
N ARG A 70 6.54 -3.22 -21.15
CA ARG A 70 6.96 -4.42 -21.88
C ARG A 70 6.15 -4.44 -23.20
N ALA A 71 6.80 -4.17 -24.31
CA ALA A 71 6.14 -4.17 -25.61
C ALA A 71 5.46 -5.54 -25.82
N GLY A 72 4.13 -5.53 -25.98
CA GLY A 72 3.36 -6.73 -26.30
C GLY A 72 2.42 -7.27 -25.22
N ILE A 73 2.45 -6.79 -23.97
CA ILE A 73 1.41 -7.17 -22.99
C ILE A 73 0.19 -6.28 -23.24
N THR A 74 -0.96 -6.91 -23.46
CA THR A 74 -2.27 -6.24 -23.53
C THR A 74 -3.25 -6.92 -22.59
N ASP A 75 -4.35 -6.27 -22.28
CA ASP A 75 -5.38 -6.81 -21.41
C ASP A 75 -6.75 -6.83 -22.09
N SER A 76 -7.58 -7.74 -21.63
CA SER A 76 -9.02 -7.77 -21.93
C SER A 76 -9.80 -7.89 -20.63
N SER A 77 -10.91 -7.17 -20.52
CA SER A 77 -11.74 -7.19 -19.33
C SER A 77 -12.50 -8.51 -19.20
N GLN A 78 -12.38 -9.13 -18.06
CA GLN A 78 -13.20 -10.26 -17.61
C GLN A 78 -14.05 -9.81 -16.43
N SER A 79 -15.04 -10.61 -16.07
CA SER A 79 -15.86 -10.34 -14.87
C SER A 79 -16.27 -11.62 -14.16
N PHE A 80 -16.39 -11.52 -12.85
CA PHE A 80 -17.02 -12.52 -11.99
C PHE A 80 -18.18 -11.88 -11.26
N SER A 81 -19.29 -12.61 -11.17
CA SER A 81 -20.51 -12.15 -10.49
C SER A 81 -20.99 -13.20 -9.51
N LYS A 82 -21.49 -12.73 -8.37
CA LYS A 82 -22.14 -13.55 -7.35
C LYS A 82 -23.30 -12.74 -6.76
N ASP A 83 -24.50 -13.30 -6.82
CA ASP A 83 -25.73 -12.62 -6.38
C ASP A 83 -25.91 -11.24 -7.03
N LYS A 84 -25.99 -10.17 -6.22
CA LYS A 84 -26.11 -8.78 -6.67
C LYS A 84 -24.75 -8.11 -6.88
N SER A 85 -23.64 -8.87 -6.79
CA SER A 85 -22.28 -8.36 -6.74
C SER A 85 -21.49 -8.73 -7.98
N LYS A 86 -20.59 -7.82 -8.42
CA LYS A 86 -19.76 -7.99 -9.60
C LYS A 86 -18.39 -7.36 -9.39
N ILE A 87 -17.38 -8.05 -9.91
CA ILE A 87 -16.02 -7.54 -10.06
C ILE A 87 -15.54 -7.72 -11.49
N SER A 88 -14.91 -6.69 -12.05
CA SER A 88 -14.18 -6.80 -13.31
C SER A 88 -12.68 -6.89 -13.03
N TYR A 89 -11.95 -7.71 -13.81
CA TYR A 89 -10.52 -7.93 -13.68
C TYR A 89 -9.87 -8.12 -15.05
N PRO A 90 -8.57 -7.84 -15.22
CA PRO A 90 -7.90 -8.03 -16.50
C PRO A 90 -7.52 -9.50 -16.73
N ARG A 91 -7.61 -9.91 -18.00
CA ARG A 91 -6.90 -11.09 -18.52
C ARG A 91 -5.78 -10.59 -19.42
N LEU A 92 -4.54 -10.91 -19.06
CA LEU A 92 -3.35 -10.47 -19.78
C LEU A 92 -3.03 -11.41 -20.95
N THR A 93 -2.59 -10.82 -22.07
CA THR A 93 -2.00 -11.53 -23.22
C THR A 93 -0.59 -11.01 -23.44
N GLY A 94 0.24 -11.74 -24.19
CA GLY A 94 1.66 -11.38 -24.39
C GLY A 94 2.55 -11.71 -23.17
N ILE A 95 2.02 -12.43 -22.18
CA ILE A 95 2.77 -13.03 -21.08
C ILE A 95 3.11 -14.48 -21.43
N ASP A 96 4.06 -15.10 -20.69
CA ASP A 96 4.38 -16.52 -20.85
C ASP A 96 3.13 -17.37 -20.63
N SER A 97 2.81 -18.24 -21.59
CA SER A 97 1.65 -19.14 -21.53
C SER A 97 1.71 -20.14 -20.39
N LYS A 98 2.90 -20.40 -19.84
CA LYS A 98 3.12 -21.29 -18.68
C LYS A 98 2.97 -20.53 -17.35
N SER A 99 2.86 -19.22 -17.36
CA SER A 99 2.68 -18.44 -16.15
C SER A 99 1.28 -18.64 -15.58
N ASN A 100 1.18 -18.67 -14.26
CA ASN A 100 -0.09 -18.73 -13.53
C ASN A 100 -0.71 -17.33 -13.29
N ILE A 101 -0.17 -16.28 -13.90
CA ILE A 101 -0.53 -14.86 -13.62
C ILE A 101 -2.03 -14.62 -13.81
N ASN A 102 -2.61 -15.07 -14.91
CA ASN A 102 -4.04 -14.88 -15.16
C ASN A 102 -4.92 -15.63 -14.15
N THR A 103 -4.51 -16.82 -13.73
CA THR A 103 -5.19 -17.57 -12.67
C THR A 103 -5.10 -16.82 -11.35
N LEU A 104 -3.92 -16.31 -10.99
CA LEU A 104 -3.70 -15.52 -9.79
C LEU A 104 -4.57 -14.25 -9.76
N ILE A 105 -4.67 -13.53 -10.88
CA ILE A 105 -5.52 -12.33 -11.01
C ILE A 105 -6.99 -12.71 -10.80
N GLU A 106 -7.44 -13.77 -11.42
CA GLU A 106 -8.83 -14.25 -11.31
C GLU A 106 -9.16 -14.72 -9.89
N ASP A 107 -8.29 -15.51 -9.28
CA ASP A 107 -8.47 -16.03 -7.92
C ASP A 107 -8.50 -14.89 -6.90
N ASN A 108 -7.59 -13.92 -7.01
CA ASN A 108 -7.58 -12.74 -6.17
C ASN A 108 -8.84 -11.89 -6.34
N ALA A 109 -9.33 -11.72 -7.57
CA ALA A 109 -10.57 -11.00 -7.83
C ALA A 109 -11.79 -11.70 -7.20
N LYS A 110 -11.89 -13.03 -7.36
CA LYS A 110 -12.97 -13.83 -6.75
C LYS A 110 -12.91 -13.80 -5.23
N LEU A 111 -11.73 -13.94 -4.65
CA LEU A 111 -11.52 -13.87 -3.20
C LEU A 111 -11.94 -12.51 -2.65
N SER A 112 -11.53 -11.43 -3.31
CA SER A 112 -11.88 -10.07 -2.94
C SER A 112 -13.38 -9.83 -3.01
N LEU A 113 -14.04 -10.24 -4.10
CA LEU A 113 -15.49 -10.11 -4.18
C LEU A 113 -16.21 -10.87 -3.07
N ASN A 114 -15.79 -12.11 -2.76
CA ASN A 114 -16.38 -12.90 -1.69
C ASN A 114 -16.17 -12.25 -0.31
N SER A 115 -15.04 -11.60 -0.07
CA SER A 115 -14.77 -10.87 1.16
C SER A 115 -15.67 -9.65 1.33
N PHE A 116 -15.86 -8.86 0.28
CA PHE A 116 -16.71 -7.68 0.30
C PHE A 116 -18.21 -8.01 0.24
N ALA A 117 -18.60 -9.10 -0.43
CA ALA A 117 -19.98 -9.58 -0.56
C ALA A 117 -20.33 -10.66 0.47
N SER A 118 -19.90 -10.48 1.71
CA SER A 118 -20.15 -11.44 2.81
C SER A 118 -21.61 -11.49 3.24
N ASN A 119 -22.34 -10.39 3.07
CA ASN A 119 -23.78 -10.32 3.32
C ASN A 119 -24.55 -10.53 2.01
N PRO A 120 -25.50 -11.50 1.91
CA PRO A 120 -26.30 -11.75 0.70
C PRO A 120 -27.12 -10.55 0.22
N ASP A 121 -27.46 -9.64 1.13
CA ASP A 121 -28.23 -8.42 0.81
C ASP A 121 -27.35 -7.27 0.34
N SER A 122 -26.04 -7.36 0.52
CA SER A 122 -25.11 -6.37 0.00
C SER A 122 -24.97 -6.48 -1.52
N SER A 123 -24.65 -5.35 -2.16
CA SER A 123 -24.26 -5.33 -3.57
C SER A 123 -22.91 -4.68 -3.73
N VAL A 124 -22.05 -5.28 -4.53
CA VAL A 124 -20.67 -4.85 -4.77
C VAL A 124 -20.48 -4.63 -6.26
N ASP A 125 -19.96 -3.46 -6.65
CA ASP A 125 -19.56 -3.17 -8.03
C ASP A 125 -18.10 -2.68 -8.03
N ILE A 126 -17.20 -3.51 -8.54
CA ILE A 126 -15.74 -3.24 -8.54
C ILE A 126 -15.22 -3.30 -9.98
N LYS A 127 -14.41 -2.29 -10.33
CA LYS A 127 -13.72 -2.18 -11.61
C LYS A 127 -12.22 -2.10 -11.38
N TYR A 128 -11.46 -2.49 -12.41
CA TYR A 128 -10.00 -2.40 -12.36
C TYR A 128 -9.44 -1.30 -13.27
N THR A 129 -8.23 -0.89 -12.96
CA THR A 129 -7.37 -0.06 -13.81
C THR A 129 -5.93 -0.54 -13.66
N ILE A 130 -5.22 -0.74 -14.77
CA ILE A 130 -3.79 -1.03 -14.73
C ILE A 130 -3.04 0.30 -14.55
N LYS A 131 -2.35 0.47 -13.43
CA LYS A 131 -1.62 1.69 -13.07
C LYS A 131 -0.15 1.65 -13.44
N ASN A 132 0.45 0.46 -13.41
CA ASN A 132 1.81 0.23 -13.84
C ASN A 132 1.90 -1.07 -14.65
N GLN A 133 2.65 -1.02 -15.72
CA GLN A 133 3.02 -2.18 -16.54
C GLN A 133 4.46 -1.99 -16.95
N SER A 134 5.38 -2.36 -16.07
CA SER A 134 6.82 -2.32 -16.35
C SER A 134 7.30 -3.67 -16.90
N ARG A 135 8.62 -3.80 -17.10
CA ARG A 135 9.22 -5.03 -17.62
C ARG A 135 8.95 -6.25 -16.74
N ASN A 136 8.99 -6.06 -15.43
CA ASN A 136 8.95 -7.17 -14.46
C ASN A 136 7.80 -7.05 -13.45
N ARG A 137 6.95 -6.01 -13.54
CA ARG A 137 5.85 -5.78 -12.60
C ARG A 137 4.62 -5.23 -13.28
N ILE A 138 3.46 -5.68 -12.82
CA ILE A 138 2.18 -5.07 -13.12
C ILE A 138 1.49 -4.67 -11.82
N SER A 139 0.90 -3.46 -11.78
CA SER A 139 0.05 -2.99 -10.67
C SER A 139 -1.36 -2.78 -11.17
N ILE A 140 -2.28 -3.56 -10.64
CA ILE A 140 -3.71 -3.50 -10.96
C ILE A 140 -4.42 -2.91 -9.74
N VAL A 141 -5.08 -1.79 -9.93
CA VAL A 141 -5.89 -1.11 -8.89
C VAL A 141 -7.35 -1.42 -9.13
N TYR A 142 -8.04 -1.81 -8.08
CA TYR A 142 -9.46 -2.07 -8.05
C TYR A 142 -10.17 -1.01 -7.21
N THR A 143 -11.21 -0.42 -7.78
CA THR A 143 -12.05 0.57 -7.10
C THR A 143 -13.51 0.25 -7.33
N GLY A 144 -14.32 0.60 -6.37
CA GLY A 144 -15.75 0.34 -6.47
C GLY A 144 -16.52 0.78 -5.24
N THR A 145 -17.70 0.19 -5.09
CA THR A 145 -18.59 0.46 -3.96
C THR A 145 -19.20 -0.82 -3.42
N VAL A 146 -19.35 -0.87 -2.11
CA VAL A 146 -20.18 -1.85 -1.40
C VAL A 146 -21.39 -1.11 -0.87
N LYS A 147 -22.59 -1.59 -1.22
CA LYS A 147 -23.86 -1.09 -0.65
C LYS A 147 -24.40 -2.15 0.29
N ASP A 148 -24.60 -1.79 1.54
CA ASP A 148 -25.09 -2.67 2.59
C ASP A 148 -25.99 -1.87 3.54
N GLY A 149 -27.20 -2.36 3.82
CA GLY A 149 -28.16 -1.71 4.75
C GLY A 149 -28.47 -0.25 4.41
N GLY A 150 -28.42 0.16 3.12
CA GLY A 150 -28.64 1.54 2.68
C GLY A 150 -27.41 2.45 2.74
N GLN A 151 -26.30 1.97 3.29
CA GLN A 151 -25.00 2.68 3.27
C GLN A 151 -24.20 2.27 2.03
N SER A 152 -23.37 3.19 1.53
CA SER A 152 -22.49 2.94 0.37
C SER A 152 -21.07 3.29 0.74
N LYS A 153 -20.18 2.29 0.85
CA LYS A 153 -18.75 2.45 1.16
C LYS A 153 -17.91 2.31 -0.11
N LYS A 154 -16.87 3.10 -0.24
CA LYS A 154 -15.89 2.93 -1.31
C LYS A 154 -14.96 1.77 -0.99
N VAL A 155 -14.59 1.04 -2.03
CA VAL A 155 -13.63 -0.06 -1.98
C VAL A 155 -12.38 0.37 -2.74
N PHE A 156 -11.23 0.06 -2.16
CA PHE A 156 -9.93 0.19 -2.81
C PHE A 156 -9.06 -1.01 -2.42
N PHE A 157 -8.51 -1.68 -3.39
CA PHE A 157 -7.46 -2.68 -3.19
C PHE A 157 -6.61 -2.82 -4.44
N THR A 158 -5.50 -3.51 -4.33
CA THR A 158 -4.54 -3.67 -5.41
C THR A 158 -4.15 -5.13 -5.59
N ASN A 159 -3.64 -5.44 -6.77
CA ASN A 159 -2.96 -6.68 -7.04
C ASN A 159 -1.66 -6.36 -7.79
N ASN A 160 -0.55 -6.37 -7.06
CA ASN A 160 0.78 -6.18 -7.62
C ASN A 160 1.39 -7.55 -7.89
N ILE A 161 1.91 -7.77 -9.10
CA ILE A 161 2.42 -9.07 -9.53
C ILE A 161 3.79 -8.88 -10.17
N ASN A 162 4.74 -9.72 -9.75
CA ASN A 162 6.01 -9.89 -10.44
C ASN A 162 5.79 -10.75 -11.67
N LEU A 163 6.03 -10.19 -12.86
CA LEU A 163 5.78 -10.83 -14.16
C LEU A 163 6.80 -11.92 -14.50
N GLU A 164 7.96 -11.96 -13.84
CA GLU A 164 8.99 -12.99 -14.05
C GLU A 164 8.70 -14.23 -13.20
N THR A 165 8.28 -14.02 -11.96
CA THR A 165 8.01 -15.12 -11.01
C THR A 165 6.56 -15.56 -11.00
N GLY A 166 5.63 -14.76 -11.52
CA GLY A 166 4.20 -14.99 -11.49
C GLY A 166 3.59 -14.93 -10.09
N LYS A 167 4.25 -14.26 -9.14
CA LYS A 167 3.79 -14.17 -7.74
C LYS A 167 3.27 -12.77 -7.42
N SER A 168 2.29 -12.72 -6.50
CA SER A 168 1.91 -11.47 -5.85
C SER A 168 3.09 -10.91 -5.07
N ILE A 169 3.20 -9.59 -5.06
CA ILE A 169 4.17 -8.83 -4.29
C ILE A 169 3.43 -7.77 -3.48
N GLY A 170 3.90 -7.51 -2.26
CA GLY A 170 3.40 -6.47 -1.38
C GLY A 170 4.31 -5.25 -1.36
N LEU A 171 3.92 -4.23 -0.59
CA LEU A 171 4.69 -3.00 -0.43
C LEU A 171 6.14 -3.26 -0.01
N SER A 172 6.36 -4.18 0.92
CA SER A 172 7.69 -4.54 1.43
C SER A 172 8.64 -5.14 0.39
N ASP A 173 8.12 -5.61 -0.75
CA ASP A 173 8.94 -6.14 -1.85
C ASP A 173 9.57 -5.03 -2.72
N TYR A 174 9.10 -3.78 -2.60
CA TYR A 174 9.57 -2.68 -3.45
C TYR A 174 9.74 -1.34 -2.74
N ALA A 175 9.39 -1.26 -1.45
CA ALA A 175 9.64 -0.10 -0.61
C ALA A 175 9.93 -0.53 0.83
N ASP A 176 10.67 0.27 1.58
CA ASP A 176 10.90 0.04 2.99
C ASP A 176 9.72 0.57 3.82
N PRO A 177 8.95 -0.30 4.52
CA PRO A 177 7.81 0.11 5.32
C PRO A 177 8.13 1.13 6.41
N LEU A 178 9.33 1.08 7.00
CA LEU A 178 9.74 2.05 8.00
C LEU A 178 9.95 3.45 7.41
N THR A 179 10.58 3.52 6.25
CA THR A 179 10.75 4.79 5.51
C THR A 179 9.40 5.39 5.14
N ILE A 180 8.48 4.57 4.62
CA ILE A 180 7.13 5.00 4.26
C ILE A 180 6.35 5.45 5.51
N ALA A 181 6.44 4.73 6.64
CA ALA A 181 5.78 5.10 7.89
C ALA A 181 6.23 6.47 8.39
N ASN A 182 7.55 6.72 8.40
CA ASN A 182 8.10 8.02 8.79
C ASN A 182 7.64 9.14 7.86
N TYR A 183 7.61 8.89 6.54
CA TYR A 183 7.12 9.86 5.57
C TYR A 183 5.64 10.19 5.78
N ILE A 184 4.79 9.17 5.97
CA ILE A 184 3.34 9.36 6.21
C ILE A 184 3.09 10.23 7.45
N LEU A 185 3.90 10.07 8.50
CA LEU A 185 3.78 10.83 9.73
C LEU A 185 4.45 12.21 9.69
N SER A 186 5.24 12.50 8.66
CA SER A 186 5.91 13.80 8.51
C SER A 186 4.95 14.90 8.04
N ASP A 187 5.42 16.14 8.10
CA ASP A 187 4.70 17.31 7.56
C ASP A 187 4.84 17.39 6.02
N ASP A 188 5.77 16.63 5.42
CA ASP A 188 6.02 16.61 3.98
C ASP A 188 5.10 15.62 3.22
N VAL A 189 4.19 14.94 3.93
CA VAL A 189 3.30 13.97 3.32
C VAL A 189 2.40 14.59 2.25
N VAL A 190 2.37 13.99 1.07
CA VAL A 190 1.53 14.43 -0.04
C VAL A 190 0.33 13.50 -0.18
N LEU A 191 -0.87 14.08 -0.17
CA LEU A 191 -2.11 13.35 -0.45
C LEU A 191 -2.53 13.55 -1.91
N GLU A 192 -2.76 12.46 -2.61
CA GLU A 192 -3.19 12.48 -4.01
C GLU A 192 -4.69 12.73 -4.11
N ASN A 193 -5.08 13.83 -4.77
CA ASN A 193 -6.47 14.19 -5.04
C ASN A 193 -7.39 14.24 -3.79
N ALA A 194 -6.83 14.50 -2.61
CA ALA A 194 -7.61 14.61 -1.39
C ALA A 194 -8.39 15.93 -1.34
N THR A 195 -9.62 15.88 -0.85
CA THR A 195 -10.39 17.08 -0.51
C THR A 195 -9.82 17.74 0.75
N ASN A 196 -10.14 19.01 0.98
CA ASN A 196 -9.73 19.72 2.21
C ASN A 196 -10.22 18.99 3.48
N ALA A 197 -11.43 18.42 3.47
CA ALA A 197 -11.96 17.66 4.59
C ALA A 197 -11.16 16.35 4.83
N GLN A 198 -10.78 15.66 3.77
CA GLN A 198 -9.94 14.46 3.86
C GLN A 198 -8.55 14.81 4.39
N ALA A 199 -7.93 15.89 3.89
CA ALA A 199 -6.62 16.32 4.36
C ALA A 199 -6.66 16.69 5.86
N ALA A 200 -7.65 17.47 6.30
CA ALA A 200 -7.81 17.80 7.71
C ALA A 200 -8.06 16.57 8.59
N GLY A 201 -8.93 15.66 8.15
CA GLY A 201 -9.22 14.42 8.85
C GLY A 201 -7.99 13.48 8.91
N PHE A 202 -7.16 13.48 7.88
CA PHE A 202 -5.93 12.71 7.85
C PHE A 202 -4.89 13.26 8.84
N GLU A 203 -4.75 14.59 8.96
CA GLU A 203 -3.88 15.21 9.96
C GLU A 203 -4.30 14.85 11.41
N GLU A 204 -5.59 14.79 11.69
CA GLU A 204 -6.08 14.31 12.99
C GLU A 204 -5.81 12.81 13.19
N TYR A 205 -5.99 12.02 12.14
CA TYR A 205 -5.72 10.58 12.19
C TYR A 205 -4.23 10.29 12.45
N LYS A 206 -3.31 11.02 11.80
CA LYS A 206 -1.86 10.88 12.02
C LYS A 206 -1.49 11.01 13.50
N LYS A 207 -2.14 11.90 14.26
CA LYS A 207 -1.88 12.11 15.70
C LYS A 207 -2.19 10.89 16.55
N THR A 208 -3.01 9.97 16.06
CA THR A 208 -3.39 8.73 16.74
C THR A 208 -2.46 7.56 16.43
N LEU A 209 -1.55 7.72 15.47
CA LEU A 209 -0.65 6.67 14.98
C LEU A 209 0.75 6.84 15.57
N SER A 210 1.41 5.73 15.86
CA SER A 210 2.87 5.68 16.06
C SER A 210 3.55 5.09 14.84
N VAL A 211 4.86 5.33 14.71
CA VAL A 211 5.67 4.75 13.64
C VAL A 211 5.57 3.23 13.64
N ASP A 212 5.63 2.59 14.82
CA ASP A 212 5.58 1.13 14.94
C ASP A 212 4.23 0.55 14.50
N VAL A 213 3.12 1.20 14.88
CA VAL A 213 1.77 0.79 14.47
C VAL A 213 1.61 0.92 12.96
N LEU A 214 2.04 2.06 12.40
CA LEU A 214 1.94 2.29 10.97
C LEU A 214 2.85 1.36 10.18
N LYS A 215 4.10 1.15 10.65
CA LYS A 215 5.02 0.19 10.04
C LYS A 215 4.40 -1.21 9.99
N ALA A 216 3.81 -1.68 11.09
CA ALA A 216 3.16 -3.01 11.11
C ALA A 216 2.01 -3.11 10.10
N LEU A 217 1.20 -2.05 9.93
CA LEU A 217 0.16 -2.01 8.90
C LEU A 217 0.73 -2.04 7.47
N LEU A 218 1.89 -1.42 7.26
CA LEU A 218 2.59 -1.37 5.96
C LEU A 218 3.34 -2.67 5.66
N ASP A 219 3.86 -3.35 6.68
CA ASP A 219 4.45 -4.70 6.54
C ASP A 219 3.42 -5.72 6.03
N ASP A 220 2.15 -5.55 6.44
CA ASP A 220 1.03 -6.40 6.07
C ASP A 220 0.22 -5.86 4.87
N ALA A 221 0.74 -4.85 4.17
CA ALA A 221 0.07 -4.26 3.02
C ALA A 221 0.03 -5.19 1.80
N ASP A 222 -1.05 -5.07 1.02
CA ASP A 222 -1.25 -5.75 -0.25
C ASP A 222 -1.49 -7.28 -0.16
N PHE A 223 -1.33 -7.96 -1.29
CA PHE A 223 -1.37 -9.40 -1.37
C PHE A 223 -0.05 -10.05 -0.94
N PRO A 224 -0.05 -11.25 -0.39
CA PRO A 224 -1.19 -12.19 -0.31
C PRO A 224 -2.25 -11.77 0.70
N LEU A 225 -3.53 -11.98 0.33
CA LEU A 225 -4.68 -11.67 1.19
C LEU A 225 -4.78 -12.57 2.42
N ILE A 226 -4.16 -13.76 2.35
CA ILE A 226 -4.16 -14.76 3.40
C ILE A 226 -2.72 -15.22 3.58
N LYS A 227 -2.19 -15.08 4.78
CA LYS A 227 -0.91 -15.70 5.17
C LYS A 227 -1.14 -17.20 5.34
N GLU A 228 -0.21 -18.03 4.88
CA GLU A 228 -0.34 -19.50 4.78
C GLU A 228 -0.77 -20.21 6.07
N ASN A 229 -0.69 -19.57 7.22
CA ASN A 229 -0.99 -20.20 8.51
C ASN A 229 -2.04 -19.45 9.34
N ASP A 230 -2.71 -18.43 8.81
CA ASP A 230 -3.69 -17.66 9.56
C ASP A 230 -4.95 -17.36 8.74
N ILE A 231 -5.90 -18.29 8.80
CA ILE A 231 -7.23 -18.15 8.19
C ILE A 231 -8.11 -17.08 8.87
N ASN A 232 -7.65 -16.50 10.00
CA ASN A 232 -8.34 -15.48 10.76
C ASN A 232 -7.80 -14.06 10.51
N GLU A 233 -6.66 -13.93 9.84
CA GLU A 233 -6.19 -12.62 9.37
C GLU A 233 -7.06 -12.16 8.21
N GLY A 234 -7.87 -11.14 8.48
CA GLY A 234 -8.77 -10.54 7.50
C GLY A 234 -8.02 -9.91 6.32
N PHE A 235 -8.81 -9.45 5.37
CA PHE A 235 -8.35 -8.70 4.22
C PHE A 235 -7.39 -7.57 4.62
N PRO A 236 -6.28 -7.33 3.91
CA PRO A 236 -5.34 -6.25 4.24
C PRO A 236 -6.05 -4.90 4.39
N LYS A 237 -5.60 -4.10 5.35
CA LYS A 237 -6.19 -2.77 5.60
C LYS A 237 -5.58 -1.68 4.74
N VAL A 238 -4.32 -1.89 4.33
CA VAL A 238 -3.52 -0.95 3.54
C VAL A 238 -3.17 -1.61 2.21
N PHE A 239 -3.26 -0.84 1.15
CA PHE A 239 -2.91 -1.27 -0.20
C PHE A 239 -2.00 -0.25 -0.85
N SER A 240 -1.13 -0.72 -1.72
CA SER A 240 -0.20 0.13 -2.45
C SER A 240 -0.12 -0.23 -3.93
N TYR A 241 0.36 0.71 -4.72
CA TYR A 241 0.70 0.47 -6.12
C TYR A 241 1.77 1.45 -6.57
N GLU A 242 2.47 1.09 -7.63
CA GLU A 242 3.42 1.97 -8.31
C GLU A 242 2.79 2.56 -9.57
N SER A 243 3.00 3.85 -9.82
CA SER A 243 2.61 4.50 -11.07
C SER A 243 3.56 5.67 -11.36
N GLY A 244 4.14 5.69 -12.57
CA GLY A 244 5.02 6.78 -12.99
C GLY A 244 6.32 6.94 -12.19
N GLY A 245 6.74 5.91 -11.46
CA GLY A 245 7.90 5.96 -10.54
C GLY A 245 7.57 6.41 -9.11
N ASP A 246 6.32 6.79 -8.87
CA ASP A 246 5.83 7.10 -7.53
C ASP A 246 5.11 5.90 -6.93
N ILE A 247 5.12 5.80 -5.60
CA ILE A 247 4.39 4.80 -4.84
C ILE A 247 3.16 5.46 -4.22
N PHE A 248 2.01 4.86 -4.41
CA PHE A 248 0.75 5.31 -3.84
C PHE A 248 0.29 4.32 -2.77
N ILE A 249 -0.10 4.82 -1.62
CA ILE A 249 -0.53 4.02 -0.48
C ILE A 249 -1.94 4.44 -0.09
N ALA A 250 -2.90 3.52 -0.13
CA ALA A 250 -4.26 3.74 0.33
C ALA A 250 -4.34 3.50 1.83
N ILE A 251 -4.54 4.56 2.58
CA ILE A 251 -4.73 4.53 4.03
C ILE A 251 -6.22 4.59 4.34
N PRO A 252 -6.77 3.66 5.13
CA PRO A 252 -8.19 3.66 5.48
C PRO A 252 -8.56 4.87 6.32
N MET A 253 -9.72 5.43 6.03
CA MET A 253 -10.31 6.57 6.74
C MET A 253 -11.75 6.21 7.16
N SER A 254 -12.35 7.04 8.03
CA SER A 254 -13.76 6.90 8.33
C SER A 254 -14.62 7.11 7.07
N HIS A 255 -15.81 6.50 7.06
CA HIS A 255 -16.75 6.62 5.95
C HIS A 255 -17.13 8.08 5.64
N GLU A 256 -17.27 8.92 6.66
CA GLU A 256 -17.55 10.35 6.53
C GLU A 256 -16.47 11.12 5.78
N LEU A 257 -15.23 10.62 5.82
CA LEU A 257 -14.08 11.16 5.10
C LEU A 257 -13.79 10.42 3.79
N GLY A 258 -14.67 9.51 3.38
CA GLY A 258 -14.64 8.85 2.06
C GLY A 258 -13.90 7.53 2.01
N ASP A 259 -13.80 6.82 3.15
CA ASP A 259 -13.33 5.45 3.33
C ASP A 259 -11.81 5.25 3.21
N TYR A 260 -11.09 6.04 2.39
CA TYR A 260 -9.63 6.03 2.29
C TYR A 260 -9.08 7.36 1.72
N VAL A 261 -7.80 7.58 1.95
CA VAL A 261 -6.99 8.58 1.24
C VAL A 261 -5.81 7.91 0.57
N LEU A 262 -5.28 8.52 -0.50
CA LEU A 262 -4.07 8.07 -1.18
C LEU A 262 -2.90 8.97 -0.76
N VAL A 263 -1.89 8.38 -0.14
CA VAL A 263 -0.60 9.01 0.08
C VAL A 263 0.26 8.77 -1.14
N LYS A 264 0.91 9.81 -1.66
CA LYS A 264 1.88 9.72 -2.74
C LYS A 264 3.29 9.85 -2.18
N TYR A 265 4.12 8.85 -2.41
CA TYR A 265 5.53 8.85 -2.05
C TYR A 265 6.39 8.84 -3.32
N SER A 266 7.24 9.86 -3.48
CA SER A 266 8.18 9.99 -4.58
C SER A 266 9.60 9.74 -4.08
N SER A 267 10.25 8.67 -4.53
CA SER A 267 11.62 8.31 -4.11
C SER A 267 12.68 9.34 -4.54
N SER A 268 12.34 10.22 -5.48
CA SER A 268 13.20 11.30 -5.99
C SER A 268 13.16 12.59 -5.16
N THR A 269 12.33 12.64 -4.11
CA THR A 269 12.28 13.78 -3.20
C THR A 269 13.32 13.59 -2.09
N LYS A 270 14.61 13.76 -2.43
CA LYS A 270 15.72 13.86 -1.48
C LYS A 270 16.49 15.14 -1.73
#